data_8e72ff7af9dce8187a303117f1516db5
#
_entry.id   8e72ff7af9dce8187a303117f1516db5
#
_cell.length_a   1.000
_cell.length_b   1.000
_cell.length_c   1.000
_cell.angle_alpha   90.00
_cell.angle_beta   90.00
_cell.angle_gamma   90.00
#
_symmetry.space_group_name_H-M   'P 1'
#
loop_
_entity.id
_entity.type
_entity.pdbx_description
1 polymer ?
#
loop_
_entity_poly.entity_id
_entity_poly.type
_entity_poly.pdbx_seq_one_letter_code
_entity_poly.pdbx_strand_id
1 'polypeptide(L)'
;MTYLAKIEQLNSADLAAYRPLILDGDPVGLIWRDNLARLRDHGLDLRDDGDRLIWYAPADFAARNAILAELAQALAAEGYVRGWRNEQLPLLANLHRPVRALIERAAAPVIGVCGYGVHVNGTTTRDGVPHMWIARRAATKSVEPGKLDQIAAGGIPYGIGVFANLIKESDEEAAIPEALARQARPVGIISYTAQTENGIRADTLYNYDLELPPDFRPHNRDGEVGEFLCLPLDEIARLVRDSDAFKQNSAVVVIDYLIRHGYLTPDDTPD
;
A
#
# COMPACT_ATOMS: atom_id res chain seq x y z
N MET A 1 -10.80 17.32 9.62
CA MET A 1 -9.45 16.82 10.02
C MET A 1 -8.40 17.73 9.37
N THR A 2 -7.20 17.85 9.91
CA THR A 2 -6.10 18.58 9.27
C THR A 2 -5.33 17.64 8.33
N TYR A 3 -4.48 18.16 7.45
CA TYR A 3 -3.56 17.34 6.65
C TYR A 3 -2.64 16.50 7.55
N LEU A 4 -2.14 17.09 8.66
CA LEU A 4 -1.31 16.38 9.63
C LEU A 4 -2.03 15.18 10.25
N ALA A 5 -3.30 15.33 10.63
CA ALA A 5 -4.09 14.22 11.20
C ALA A 5 -4.23 13.03 10.23
N LYS A 6 -4.25 13.27 8.90
CA LYS A 6 -4.25 12.19 7.89
C LYS A 6 -2.93 11.42 7.89
N ILE A 7 -1.81 12.13 8.03
CA ILE A 7 -0.46 11.53 8.10
C ILE A 7 -0.31 10.73 9.39
N GLU A 8 -0.73 11.29 10.54
CA GLU A 8 -0.68 10.64 11.85
C GLU A 8 -1.53 9.36 11.87
N GLN A 9 -2.75 9.41 11.31
CA GLN A 9 -3.63 8.25 11.22
C GLN A 9 -2.98 7.09 10.45
N LEU A 10 -2.21 7.38 9.40
CA LEU A 10 -1.51 6.38 8.60
C LEU A 10 -0.22 5.88 9.29
N ASN A 11 0.31 6.62 10.27
CA ASN A 11 1.47 6.27 11.08
C ASN A 11 1.08 5.97 12.54
N SER A 12 0.00 5.22 12.73
CA SER A 12 -0.60 4.96 14.05
C SER A 12 0.08 3.84 14.85
N ALA A 13 1.03 3.09 14.25
CA ALA A 13 1.68 1.99 14.95
C ALA A 13 2.71 2.48 15.98
N ASP A 14 2.55 2.06 17.24
CA ASP A 14 3.62 2.19 18.24
C ASP A 14 4.68 1.11 17.99
N LEU A 15 5.78 1.48 17.35
CA LEU A 15 6.84 0.54 16.97
C LEU A 15 7.51 -0.13 18.16
N ALA A 16 7.42 0.41 19.38
CA ALA A 16 7.93 -0.25 20.60
C ALA A 16 7.15 -1.53 20.94
N ALA A 17 5.92 -1.65 20.47
CA ALA A 17 5.12 -2.87 20.63
C ALA A 17 5.51 -4.00 19.66
N TYR A 18 6.42 -3.74 18.72
CA TYR A 18 6.83 -4.70 17.67
C TYR A 18 8.27 -5.14 17.84
N ARG A 19 8.60 -6.27 17.21
CA ARG A 19 9.96 -6.80 17.13
C ARG A 19 10.29 -7.15 15.67
N PRO A 20 11.44 -6.70 15.16
CA PRO A 20 11.89 -7.09 13.83
C PRO A 20 12.04 -8.61 13.70
N LEU A 21 11.47 -9.17 12.64
CA LEU A 21 11.65 -10.56 12.25
C LEU A 21 12.83 -10.68 11.30
N ILE A 22 13.80 -11.50 11.68
CA ILE A 22 15.01 -11.75 10.89
C ILE A 22 14.93 -13.16 10.28
N LEU A 23 15.17 -13.25 8.97
CA LEU A 23 15.28 -14.51 8.23
C LEU A 23 16.54 -14.46 7.35
N ASP A 24 17.45 -15.40 7.53
CA ASP A 24 18.77 -15.45 6.86
C ASP A 24 19.57 -14.12 6.97
N GLY A 25 19.47 -13.44 8.10
CA GLY A 25 20.14 -12.17 8.34
C GLY A 25 19.43 -10.93 7.79
N ASP A 26 18.34 -11.09 7.02
CA ASP A 26 17.54 -9.99 6.49
C ASP A 26 16.33 -9.68 7.40
N PRO A 27 16.02 -8.40 7.69
CA PRO A 27 14.78 -8.00 8.37
C PRO A 27 13.62 -8.11 7.37
N VAL A 28 12.71 -9.07 7.60
CA VAL A 28 11.64 -9.40 6.65
C VAL A 28 10.23 -9.09 7.17
N GLY A 29 10.11 -8.59 8.39
CA GLY A 29 8.82 -8.25 8.99
C GLY A 29 8.96 -7.58 10.35
N LEU A 30 7.80 -7.20 10.89
CA LEU A 30 7.63 -6.60 12.23
C LEU A 30 6.53 -7.34 12.97
N ILE A 31 6.89 -8.21 13.91
CA ILE A 31 5.92 -9.01 14.67
C ILE A 31 5.45 -8.23 15.90
N TRP A 32 4.13 -8.06 16.02
CA TRP A 32 3.51 -7.54 17.23
C TRP A 32 3.77 -8.50 18.39
N ARG A 33 4.20 -7.96 19.55
CA ARG A 33 4.55 -8.78 20.72
C ARG A 33 3.43 -9.71 21.16
N ASP A 34 2.17 -9.26 21.04
CA ASP A 34 0.98 -10.04 21.40
C ASP A 34 0.73 -11.24 20.46
N ASN A 35 1.30 -11.21 19.25
CA ASN A 35 1.21 -12.32 18.31
C ASN A 35 2.23 -13.45 18.57
N LEU A 36 3.26 -13.22 19.39
CA LEU A 36 4.38 -14.15 19.54
C LEU A 36 3.96 -15.55 19.97
N ALA A 37 3.11 -15.66 20.99
CA ALA A 37 2.63 -16.94 21.48
C ALA A 37 1.87 -17.68 20.36
N ARG A 38 0.92 -17.00 19.73
CA ARG A 38 0.12 -17.54 18.63
C ARG A 38 0.99 -18.05 17.46
N LEU A 39 1.97 -17.29 17.03
CA LEU A 39 2.86 -17.67 15.93
C LEU A 39 3.70 -18.91 16.28
N ARG A 40 4.20 -19.00 17.52
CA ARG A 40 4.93 -20.17 18.02
C ARG A 40 4.03 -21.40 18.10
N ASP A 41 2.80 -21.25 18.58
CA ASP A 41 1.80 -22.33 18.69
C ASP A 41 1.43 -22.89 17.30
N HIS A 42 1.48 -22.06 16.27
CA HIS A 42 1.31 -22.46 14.87
C HIS A 42 2.62 -22.88 14.15
N GLY A 43 3.67 -23.18 14.91
CA GLY A 43 4.85 -23.86 14.40
C GLY A 43 5.97 -22.95 13.84
N LEU A 44 5.91 -21.62 14.05
CA LEU A 44 7.07 -20.78 13.74
C LEU A 44 8.12 -20.91 14.83
N ASP A 45 9.29 -21.48 14.53
CA ASP A 45 10.45 -21.53 15.46
C ASP A 45 11.09 -20.12 15.56
N LEU A 46 10.44 -19.27 16.35
CA LEU A 46 10.85 -17.89 16.62
C LEU A 46 11.69 -17.85 17.90
N ARG A 47 12.95 -17.50 17.78
CA ARG A 47 13.88 -17.37 18.90
C ARG A 47 14.23 -15.92 19.17
N ASP A 48 14.38 -15.62 20.46
CA ASP A 48 14.72 -14.29 20.92
C ASP A 48 16.21 -13.99 20.68
N ASP A 49 16.50 -12.82 20.10
CA ASP A 49 17.85 -12.28 19.92
C ASP A 49 17.82 -10.78 20.28
N GLY A 50 17.90 -10.49 21.58
CA GLY A 50 17.76 -9.13 22.11
C GLY A 50 16.39 -8.54 21.79
N ASP A 51 16.36 -7.46 21.03
CA ASP A 51 15.15 -6.78 20.57
C ASP A 51 14.53 -7.38 19.29
N ARG A 52 15.21 -8.37 18.67
CA ARG A 52 14.82 -9.01 17.41
C ARG A 52 14.32 -10.43 17.63
N LEU A 53 13.66 -10.97 16.62
CA LEU A 53 13.21 -12.37 16.52
C LEU A 53 13.92 -13.01 15.34
N ILE A 54 14.54 -14.14 15.54
CA ILE A 54 15.12 -14.94 14.46
C ILE A 54 14.17 -16.09 14.17
N TRP A 55 13.71 -16.20 12.93
CA TRP A 55 12.98 -17.38 12.47
C TRP A 55 13.95 -18.46 12.01
N TYR A 56 14.04 -19.55 12.77
CA TYR A 56 14.81 -20.74 12.41
C TYR A 56 14.02 -21.57 11.40
N ALA A 57 13.98 -21.08 10.17
CA ALA A 57 13.25 -21.69 9.08
C ALA A 57 14.11 -22.74 8.34
N PRO A 58 13.46 -23.69 7.63
CA PRO A 58 14.17 -24.54 6.67
C PRO A 58 14.96 -23.73 5.65
N ALA A 59 16.05 -24.28 5.11
CA ALA A 59 16.80 -23.61 4.04
C ALA A 59 16.03 -23.59 2.71
N ASP A 60 15.15 -24.57 2.51
CA ASP A 60 14.36 -24.72 1.30
C ASP A 60 13.23 -23.70 1.21
N PHE A 61 13.15 -23.00 0.07
CA PHE A 61 12.16 -21.94 -0.18
C PHE A 61 10.71 -22.48 -0.20
N ALA A 62 10.49 -23.66 -0.80
CA ALA A 62 9.16 -24.23 -0.86
C ALA A 62 8.68 -24.69 0.52
N ALA A 63 9.59 -25.23 1.35
CA ALA A 63 9.27 -25.59 2.73
C ALA A 63 8.89 -24.36 3.58
N ARG A 64 9.57 -23.23 3.41
CA ARG A 64 9.19 -21.96 4.08
C ARG A 64 7.80 -21.50 3.68
N ASN A 65 7.52 -21.53 2.39
CA ASN A 65 6.22 -21.12 1.85
C ASN A 65 5.11 -22.05 2.35
N ALA A 66 5.35 -23.36 2.47
CA ALA A 66 4.39 -24.30 3.04
C ALA A 66 4.06 -23.98 4.50
N ILE A 67 5.06 -23.70 5.33
CA ILE A 67 4.87 -23.28 6.73
C ILE A 67 4.01 -22.03 6.82
N LEU A 68 4.30 -21.01 6.01
CA LEU A 68 3.54 -19.75 6.02
C LEU A 68 2.13 -19.91 5.44
N ALA A 69 1.93 -20.82 4.49
CA ALA A 69 0.61 -21.13 3.96
C ALA A 69 -0.25 -21.85 5.00
N GLU A 70 0.30 -22.83 5.72
CA GLU A 70 -0.37 -23.52 6.82
C GLU A 70 -0.72 -22.55 7.96
N LEU A 71 0.21 -21.68 8.36
CA LEU A 71 -0.03 -20.61 9.33
C LEU A 71 -1.19 -19.72 8.89
N ALA A 72 -1.16 -19.22 7.66
CA ALA A 72 -2.20 -18.30 7.16
C ALA A 72 -3.59 -18.99 7.13
N GLN A 73 -3.65 -20.25 6.73
CA GLN A 73 -4.88 -21.05 6.73
C GLN A 73 -5.41 -21.29 8.14
N ALA A 74 -4.54 -21.64 9.09
CA ALA A 74 -4.93 -21.84 10.48
C ALA A 74 -5.49 -20.54 11.10
N LEU A 75 -4.80 -19.41 10.90
CA LEU A 75 -5.26 -18.11 11.36
C LEU A 75 -6.58 -17.66 10.71
N ALA A 76 -6.80 -18.03 9.44
CA ALA A 76 -8.07 -17.79 8.76
C ALA A 76 -9.20 -18.64 9.32
N ALA A 77 -8.93 -19.93 9.62
CA ALA A 77 -9.89 -20.84 10.24
C ALA A 77 -10.31 -20.38 11.65
N GLU A 78 -9.41 -19.74 12.40
CA GLU A 78 -9.71 -19.11 13.70
C GLU A 78 -10.47 -17.78 13.56
N GLY A 79 -10.65 -17.24 12.34
CA GLY A 79 -11.22 -15.93 12.09
C GLY A 79 -10.29 -14.76 12.44
N TYR A 80 -9.04 -15.05 12.76
CA TYR A 80 -8.02 -14.05 13.07
C TYR A 80 -7.51 -13.32 11.83
N VAL A 81 -7.40 -14.03 10.70
CA VAL A 81 -7.12 -13.47 9.37
C VAL A 81 -8.40 -13.47 8.54
N ARG A 82 -8.74 -12.31 7.99
CA ARG A 82 -9.96 -12.11 7.16
C ARG A 82 -9.59 -11.50 5.82
N GLY A 83 -10.50 -11.62 4.84
CA GLY A 83 -10.31 -11.00 3.53
C GLY A 83 -9.27 -11.70 2.66
N TRP A 84 -9.30 -13.04 2.63
CA TRP A 84 -8.44 -13.89 1.80
C TRP A 84 -8.43 -13.44 0.33
N ARG A 85 -7.24 -13.36 -0.30
CA ARG A 85 -7.05 -12.77 -1.61
C ARG A 85 -6.54 -13.74 -2.68
N ASN A 86 -5.92 -14.85 -2.29
CA ASN A 86 -5.11 -15.70 -3.18
C ASN A 86 -3.95 -14.93 -3.84
N GLU A 87 -3.43 -13.92 -3.14
CA GLU A 87 -2.27 -13.16 -3.56
C GLU A 87 -1.12 -13.39 -2.59
N GLN A 88 0.09 -13.54 -3.13
CA GLN A 88 1.29 -13.76 -2.33
C GLN A 88 2.10 -12.47 -2.20
N LEU A 89 2.45 -12.11 -0.97
CA LEU A 89 3.44 -11.07 -0.69
C LEU A 89 4.79 -11.68 -0.33
N PRO A 90 5.89 -11.09 -0.85
CA PRO A 90 7.22 -11.60 -0.58
C PRO A 90 7.75 -11.11 0.78
N LEU A 91 8.32 -12.02 1.56
CA LEU A 91 9.17 -11.68 2.71
C LEU A 91 10.55 -11.30 2.19
N LEU A 92 10.88 -10.02 2.27
CA LEU A 92 12.17 -9.47 1.83
C LEU A 92 12.49 -8.20 2.62
N ALA A 93 13.76 -7.86 2.74
CA ALA A 93 14.18 -6.64 3.42
C ALA A 93 13.88 -5.37 2.60
N ASN A 94 13.94 -5.46 1.29
CA ASN A 94 13.54 -4.45 0.30
C ASN A 94 13.56 -5.06 -1.11
N LEU A 95 13.03 -4.35 -2.12
CA LEU A 95 12.88 -4.86 -3.50
C LEU A 95 14.20 -5.23 -4.21
N HIS A 96 15.37 -4.86 -3.65
CA HIS A 96 16.69 -5.21 -4.19
C HIS A 96 17.32 -6.42 -3.48
N ARG A 97 16.64 -6.98 -2.47
CA ARG A 97 17.11 -8.14 -1.72
C ARG A 97 16.39 -9.41 -2.17
N PRO A 98 17.00 -10.58 -1.99
CA PRO A 98 16.35 -11.85 -2.31
C PRO A 98 15.04 -12.03 -1.53
N VAL A 99 14.04 -12.58 -2.20
CA VAL A 99 12.81 -13.04 -1.55
C VAL A 99 13.12 -14.25 -0.71
N ARG A 100 12.82 -14.20 0.58
CA ARG A 100 13.13 -15.26 1.55
C ARG A 100 12.01 -16.28 1.71
N ALA A 101 10.77 -15.83 1.56
CA ALA A 101 9.55 -16.66 1.60
C ALA A 101 8.37 -15.87 1.00
N LEU A 102 7.23 -16.52 0.86
CA LEU A 102 5.96 -15.92 0.42
C LEU A 102 4.86 -16.17 1.46
N ILE A 103 3.99 -15.19 1.64
CA ILE A 103 2.81 -15.32 2.52
C ILE A 103 1.55 -14.81 1.83
N GLU A 104 0.40 -15.41 2.14
CA GLU A 104 -0.91 -14.88 1.74
C GLU A 104 -1.07 -13.42 2.21
N ARG A 105 -1.49 -12.54 1.30
CA ARG A 105 -1.62 -11.09 1.54
C ARG A 105 -2.49 -10.75 2.75
N ALA A 106 -3.56 -11.52 2.98
CA ALA A 106 -4.44 -11.29 4.12
C ALA A 106 -3.75 -11.55 5.46
N ALA A 107 -2.75 -12.44 5.51
CA ALA A 107 -1.97 -12.77 6.71
C ALA A 107 -0.72 -11.91 6.88
N ALA A 108 -0.32 -11.14 5.87
CA ALA A 108 0.88 -10.31 5.91
C ALA A 108 0.96 -9.36 7.13
N PRO A 109 -0.13 -8.72 7.61
CA PRO A 109 -0.08 -7.86 8.79
C PRO A 109 0.33 -8.59 10.07
N VAL A 110 0.03 -9.89 10.20
CA VAL A 110 0.37 -10.69 11.40
C VAL A 110 1.88 -10.88 11.55
N ILE A 111 2.58 -11.00 10.43
CA ILE A 111 4.05 -11.09 10.34
C ILE A 111 4.69 -9.70 10.19
N GLY A 112 3.89 -8.69 9.81
CA GLY A 112 4.37 -7.34 9.56
C GLY A 112 5.25 -7.24 8.31
N VAL A 113 4.88 -7.97 7.26
CA VAL A 113 5.56 -7.93 5.96
C VAL A 113 5.32 -6.59 5.29
N CYS A 114 6.38 -6.00 4.75
CA CYS A 114 6.24 -4.76 3.98
C CYS A 114 5.49 -5.02 2.67
N GLY A 115 4.36 -4.34 2.48
CA GLY A 115 3.66 -4.27 1.21
C GLY A 115 4.30 -3.20 0.31
N TYR A 116 4.22 -3.40 -1.00
CA TYR A 116 4.67 -2.43 -1.98
C TYR A 116 3.52 -2.08 -2.91
N GLY A 117 3.43 -0.82 -3.31
CA GLY A 117 2.38 -0.36 -4.21
C GLY A 117 2.85 0.75 -5.13
N VAL A 118 2.11 0.95 -6.21
CA VAL A 118 2.26 2.10 -7.12
C VAL A 118 1.04 2.99 -7.01
N HIS A 119 1.26 4.31 -7.09
CA HIS A 119 0.21 5.31 -7.16
C HIS A 119 0.53 6.28 -8.31
N VAL A 120 -0.47 6.58 -9.13
CA VAL A 120 -0.35 7.48 -10.29
C VAL A 120 -1.25 8.69 -10.10
N ASN A 121 -0.65 9.86 -9.91
CA ASN A 121 -1.36 11.14 -9.94
C ASN A 121 -1.56 11.53 -11.42
N GLY A 122 -2.73 11.24 -11.98
CA GLY A 122 -3.09 11.61 -13.34
C GLY A 122 -3.59 13.06 -13.38
N THR A 123 -2.86 13.96 -14.03
CA THR A 123 -3.19 15.39 -14.07
C THR A 123 -3.49 15.85 -15.49
N THR A 124 -4.25 16.93 -15.61
CA THR A 124 -4.56 17.57 -16.89
C THR A 124 -4.84 19.06 -16.67
N THR A 125 -4.74 19.87 -17.71
CA THR A 125 -5.14 21.28 -17.66
C THR A 125 -6.42 21.48 -18.45
N ARG A 126 -7.42 22.11 -17.84
CA ARG A 126 -8.69 22.49 -18.49
C ARG A 126 -8.92 23.98 -18.33
N ASP A 127 -9.10 24.69 -19.42
CA ASP A 127 -9.31 26.13 -19.43
C ASP A 127 -8.23 26.91 -18.63
N GLY A 128 -6.98 26.46 -18.69
CA GLY A 128 -5.86 27.02 -17.95
C GLY A 128 -5.81 26.66 -16.47
N VAL A 129 -6.74 25.85 -15.95
CA VAL A 129 -6.79 25.41 -14.55
C VAL A 129 -6.25 23.99 -14.43
N PRO A 130 -5.30 23.72 -13.53
CA PRO A 130 -4.83 22.37 -13.24
C PRO A 130 -5.92 21.51 -12.56
N HIS A 131 -6.10 20.31 -13.08
CA HIS A 131 -7.03 19.30 -12.56
C HIS A 131 -6.29 17.98 -12.30
N MET A 132 -6.83 17.19 -11.41
CA MET A 132 -6.40 15.81 -11.19
C MET A 132 -7.58 14.85 -11.41
N TRP A 133 -7.29 13.74 -12.06
CA TRP A 133 -8.21 12.63 -12.17
C TRP A 133 -8.18 11.79 -10.90
N ILE A 134 -9.34 11.56 -10.32
CA ILE A 134 -9.59 10.78 -9.13
C ILE A 134 -10.49 9.61 -9.47
N ALA A 135 -10.14 8.42 -9.05
CA ALA A 135 -10.95 7.23 -9.14
C ALA A 135 -11.78 7.06 -7.86
N ARG A 136 -13.07 6.74 -7.99
CA ARG A 136 -13.88 6.25 -6.86
C ARG A 136 -13.86 4.74 -6.88
N ARG A 137 -13.36 4.14 -5.84
CA ARG A 137 -13.28 2.69 -5.65
C ARG A 137 -14.68 2.06 -5.74
N ALA A 138 -14.78 0.94 -6.42
CA ALA A 138 -16.04 0.20 -6.50
C ALA A 138 -16.58 -0.18 -5.11
N ALA A 139 -17.88 -0.23 -4.96
CA ALA A 139 -18.54 -0.64 -3.72
C ALA A 139 -18.23 -2.11 -3.32
N THR A 140 -17.77 -2.90 -4.28
CA THR A 140 -17.39 -4.30 -4.12
C THR A 140 -15.99 -4.51 -3.55
N LYS A 141 -15.17 -3.44 -3.47
CA LYS A 141 -13.82 -3.54 -2.90
C LYS A 141 -13.88 -3.89 -1.42
N SER A 142 -13.07 -4.85 -0.99
CA SER A 142 -13.02 -5.33 0.40
C SER A 142 -12.33 -4.35 1.36
N VAL A 143 -11.51 -3.41 0.84
CA VAL A 143 -10.82 -2.39 1.63
C VAL A 143 -11.28 -1.03 1.15
N GLU A 144 -11.82 -0.22 2.07
CA GLU A 144 -12.25 1.15 1.84
C GLU A 144 -13.11 1.31 0.57
N PRO A 145 -14.25 0.57 0.45
CA PRO A 145 -15.16 0.69 -0.69
C PRO A 145 -15.73 2.10 -0.80
N GLY A 146 -15.90 2.58 -2.04
CA GLY A 146 -16.48 3.91 -2.33
C GLY A 146 -15.58 5.11 -2.00
N LYS A 147 -14.40 4.90 -1.41
CA LYS A 147 -13.43 5.97 -1.17
C LYS A 147 -12.77 6.43 -2.47
N LEU A 148 -12.23 7.66 -2.44
CA LEU A 148 -11.46 8.23 -3.53
C LEU A 148 -10.01 7.72 -3.49
N ASP A 149 -9.46 7.47 -4.66
CA ASP A 149 -8.09 6.98 -4.88
C ASP A 149 -7.44 7.75 -6.05
N GLN A 150 -6.15 7.55 -6.30
CA GLN A 150 -5.51 8.04 -7.52
C GLN A 150 -6.20 7.44 -8.76
N ILE A 151 -5.91 7.99 -9.95
CA ILE A 151 -6.46 7.49 -11.21
C ILE A 151 -6.15 6.01 -11.45
N ALA A 152 -4.97 5.58 -10.97
CA ALA A 152 -4.56 4.18 -10.92
C ALA A 152 -3.68 3.96 -9.69
N ALA A 153 -3.95 2.89 -8.93
CA ALA A 153 -3.20 2.54 -7.74
C ALA A 153 -3.35 1.06 -7.39
N GLY A 154 -2.26 0.32 -7.40
CA GLY A 154 -2.30 -1.10 -7.08
C GLY A 154 -1.11 -1.61 -6.28
N GLY A 155 -1.33 -2.73 -5.57
CA GLY A 155 -0.25 -3.46 -4.92
C GLY A 155 0.68 -4.11 -5.93
N ILE A 156 1.96 -4.24 -5.59
CA ILE A 156 2.95 -4.91 -6.43
C ILE A 156 3.01 -6.37 -5.97
N PRO A 157 2.47 -7.32 -6.74
CA PRO A 157 2.55 -8.73 -6.41
C PRO A 157 3.96 -9.28 -6.65
N TYR A 158 4.25 -10.43 -6.04
CA TYR A 158 5.50 -11.14 -6.29
C TYR A 158 5.68 -11.45 -7.79
N GLY A 159 6.88 -11.17 -8.29
CA GLY A 159 7.26 -11.50 -9.68
C GLY A 159 7.05 -10.38 -10.71
N ILE A 160 6.47 -9.23 -10.31
CA ILE A 160 6.33 -8.07 -11.21
C ILE A 160 7.20 -6.91 -10.71
N GLY A 161 7.83 -6.20 -11.65
CA GLY A 161 8.59 -4.99 -11.32
C GLY A 161 7.69 -3.77 -11.11
N VAL A 162 8.17 -2.79 -10.34
CA VAL A 162 7.43 -1.56 -9.99
C VAL A 162 6.82 -0.88 -11.21
N PHE A 163 7.63 -0.61 -12.24
CA PHE A 163 7.16 0.09 -13.44
C PHE A 163 6.25 -0.76 -14.33
N ALA A 164 6.48 -2.08 -14.37
CA ALA A 164 5.59 -3.00 -15.09
C ALA A 164 4.22 -3.06 -14.42
N ASN A 165 4.18 -3.04 -13.09
CA ASN A 165 2.92 -2.96 -12.34
C ASN A 165 2.20 -1.63 -12.56
N LEU A 166 2.93 -0.51 -12.61
CA LEU A 166 2.34 0.79 -12.94
C LEU A 166 1.61 0.74 -14.27
N ILE A 167 2.24 0.18 -15.33
CA ILE A 167 1.62 0.05 -16.67
C ILE A 167 0.38 -0.82 -16.60
N LYS A 168 0.47 -1.96 -15.89
CA LYS A 168 -0.64 -2.90 -15.71
C LYS A 168 -1.84 -2.22 -15.03
N GLU A 169 -1.64 -1.63 -13.86
CA GLU A 169 -2.72 -0.96 -13.09
C GLU A 169 -3.31 0.23 -13.89
N SER A 170 -2.47 0.99 -14.59
CA SER A 170 -2.91 2.10 -15.44
C SER A 170 -3.85 1.64 -16.56
N ASP A 171 -3.59 0.48 -17.16
CA ASP A 171 -4.45 -0.11 -18.19
C ASP A 171 -5.73 -0.71 -17.60
N GLU A 172 -5.61 -1.51 -16.54
CA GLU A 172 -6.73 -2.23 -15.92
C GLU A 172 -7.72 -1.29 -15.26
N GLU A 173 -7.25 -0.35 -14.43
CA GLU A 173 -8.11 0.56 -13.67
C GLU A 173 -8.62 1.74 -14.51
N ALA A 174 -7.80 2.31 -15.42
CA ALA A 174 -8.15 3.57 -16.09
C ALA A 174 -8.05 3.54 -17.62
N ALA A 175 -7.71 2.39 -18.23
CA ALA A 175 -7.48 2.23 -19.66
C ALA A 175 -6.48 3.25 -20.25
N ILE A 176 -5.45 3.60 -19.45
CA ILE A 176 -4.36 4.46 -19.90
C ILE A 176 -3.48 3.64 -20.85
N PRO A 177 -3.34 4.05 -22.14
CA PRO A 177 -2.52 3.33 -23.09
C PRO A 177 -1.06 3.24 -22.60
N GLU A 178 -0.38 2.09 -22.82
CA GLU A 178 0.99 1.86 -22.38
C GLU A 178 1.95 2.98 -22.81
N ALA A 179 1.83 3.48 -24.04
CA ALA A 179 2.66 4.57 -24.55
C ALA A 179 2.52 5.87 -23.73
N LEU A 180 1.36 6.09 -23.12
CA LEU A 180 1.09 7.22 -22.23
C LEU A 180 1.54 6.90 -20.80
N ALA A 181 1.22 5.72 -20.27
CA ALA A 181 1.67 5.28 -18.95
C ALA A 181 3.21 5.29 -18.83
N ARG A 182 3.93 4.99 -19.90
CA ARG A 182 5.41 5.08 -19.95
C ARG A 182 5.97 6.48 -19.78
N GLN A 183 5.15 7.53 -19.88
CA GLN A 183 5.55 8.92 -19.62
C GLN A 183 5.44 9.30 -18.15
N ALA A 184 4.90 8.41 -17.30
CA ALA A 184 4.81 8.63 -15.86
C ALA A 184 6.20 8.84 -15.25
N ARG A 185 6.34 9.93 -14.49
CA ARG A 185 7.59 10.33 -13.86
C ARG A 185 7.60 9.89 -12.41
N PRO A 186 8.63 9.17 -11.93
CA PRO A 186 8.78 8.86 -10.52
C PRO A 186 9.03 10.16 -9.75
N VAL A 187 8.27 10.40 -8.68
CA VAL A 187 8.31 11.67 -7.94
C VAL A 187 8.60 11.50 -6.45
N GLY A 188 8.54 10.27 -5.95
CA GLY A 188 8.86 10.01 -4.55
C GLY A 188 8.43 8.63 -4.09
N ILE A 189 8.79 8.34 -2.85
CA ILE A 189 8.42 7.13 -2.13
C ILE A 189 7.83 7.55 -0.79
N ILE A 190 6.68 6.99 -0.44
CA ILE A 190 6.05 7.18 0.87
C ILE A 190 6.01 5.83 1.57
N SER A 191 6.59 5.75 2.76
CA SER A 191 6.47 4.57 3.62
C SER A 191 5.69 4.94 4.87
N TYR A 192 4.86 4.02 5.34
CA TYR A 192 4.06 4.20 6.54
C TYR A 192 3.87 2.91 7.32
N THR A 193 3.50 3.05 8.60
CA THR A 193 3.20 1.93 9.47
C THR A 193 1.92 2.19 10.26
N ALA A 194 0.86 1.46 9.93
CA ALA A 194 -0.43 1.60 10.57
C ALA A 194 -0.75 0.37 11.42
N GLN A 195 -1.22 0.60 12.64
CA GLN A 195 -1.76 -0.46 13.49
C GLN A 195 -3.01 -1.06 12.84
N THR A 196 -3.10 -2.39 12.82
CA THR A 196 -4.29 -3.13 12.42
C THR A 196 -4.83 -3.95 13.59
N GLU A 197 -6.02 -4.53 13.43
CA GLU A 197 -6.62 -5.39 14.45
C GLU A 197 -5.73 -6.57 14.85
N ASN A 198 -4.95 -7.10 13.90
CA ASN A 198 -4.17 -8.34 14.07
C ASN A 198 -2.66 -8.18 13.85
N GLY A 199 -2.16 -6.95 13.76
CA GLY A 199 -0.73 -6.70 13.57
C GLY A 199 -0.44 -5.32 13.01
N ILE A 200 0.46 -5.24 12.04
CA ILE A 200 0.90 -3.97 11.44
C ILE A 200 0.78 -4.02 9.91
N ARG A 201 0.28 -2.96 9.33
CA ARG A 201 0.41 -2.68 7.91
C ARG A 201 1.62 -1.79 7.71
N ALA A 202 2.67 -2.34 7.14
CA ALA A 202 3.86 -1.61 6.73
C ALA A 202 3.89 -1.60 5.21
N ASP A 203 3.65 -0.44 4.59
CA ASP A 203 3.64 -0.33 3.13
C ASP A 203 4.62 0.74 2.64
N THR A 204 5.14 0.52 1.44
CA THR A 204 5.97 1.45 0.69
C THR A 204 5.34 1.71 -0.67
N LEU A 205 4.99 2.97 -0.92
CA LEU A 205 4.31 3.42 -2.13
C LEU A 205 5.29 4.14 -3.06
N TYR A 206 5.38 3.69 -4.29
CA TYR A 206 6.11 4.35 -5.36
C TYR A 206 5.17 5.29 -6.09
N ASN A 207 5.40 6.59 -5.97
CA ASN A 207 4.51 7.62 -6.49
C ASN A 207 5.00 8.14 -7.83
N TYR A 208 4.06 8.31 -8.75
CA TYR A 208 4.30 8.80 -10.10
C TYR A 208 3.32 9.91 -10.44
N ASP A 209 3.80 10.92 -11.14
CA ASP A 209 2.97 11.95 -11.77
C ASP A 209 2.90 11.68 -13.27
N LEU A 210 1.68 11.76 -13.83
CA LEU A 210 1.39 11.54 -15.23
C LEU A 210 0.49 12.65 -15.75
N GLU A 211 1.00 13.42 -16.70
CA GLU A 211 0.19 14.40 -17.42
C GLU A 211 -0.62 13.68 -18.52
N LEU A 212 -1.93 13.87 -18.48
CA LEU A 212 -2.88 13.27 -19.40
C LEU A 212 -3.42 14.33 -20.37
N PRO A 213 -3.62 13.99 -21.66
CA PRO A 213 -4.21 14.92 -22.63
C PRO A 213 -5.57 15.45 -22.15
N PRO A 214 -5.94 16.70 -22.49
CA PRO A 214 -7.22 17.29 -22.06
C PRO A 214 -8.47 16.53 -22.55
N ASP A 215 -8.33 15.81 -23.64
CA ASP A 215 -9.38 14.97 -24.24
C ASP A 215 -9.37 13.52 -23.73
N PHE A 216 -8.38 13.12 -22.91
CA PHE A 216 -8.33 11.80 -22.30
C PHE A 216 -9.57 11.56 -21.44
N ARG A 217 -10.15 10.37 -21.55
CA ARG A 217 -11.29 9.91 -20.73
C ARG A 217 -10.97 8.53 -20.17
N PRO A 218 -10.74 8.41 -18.86
CA PRO A 218 -10.49 7.12 -18.23
C PRO A 218 -11.76 6.25 -18.27
N HIS A 219 -11.56 4.95 -18.38
CA HIS A 219 -12.61 3.97 -18.18
C HIS A 219 -12.03 2.71 -17.53
N ASN A 220 -12.80 2.11 -16.64
CA ASN A 220 -12.41 0.94 -15.91
C ASN A 220 -12.59 -0.34 -16.74
N ARG A 221 -11.61 -1.28 -16.67
CA ARG A 221 -11.65 -2.56 -17.38
C ARG A 221 -11.82 -3.76 -16.45
N ASP A 222 -11.40 -3.65 -15.19
CA ASP A 222 -11.38 -4.76 -14.23
C ASP A 222 -12.53 -4.76 -13.20
N GLY A 223 -13.33 -3.68 -13.16
CA GLY A 223 -14.45 -3.52 -12.22
C GLY A 223 -14.04 -2.98 -10.85
N GLU A 224 -12.79 -2.56 -10.66
CA GLU A 224 -12.30 -2.03 -9.39
C GLU A 224 -12.62 -0.54 -9.16
N VAL A 225 -12.93 0.21 -10.22
CA VAL A 225 -13.32 1.62 -10.18
C VAL A 225 -14.79 1.78 -10.57
N GLY A 226 -15.56 2.48 -9.74
CA GLY A 226 -16.98 2.76 -9.97
C GLY A 226 -17.23 4.02 -10.80
N GLU A 227 -16.41 5.05 -10.62
CA GLU A 227 -16.52 6.32 -11.37
C GLU A 227 -15.17 7.05 -11.38
N PHE A 228 -15.02 7.97 -12.34
CA PHE A 228 -13.90 8.91 -12.40
C PHE A 228 -14.39 10.35 -12.27
N LEU A 229 -13.65 11.11 -11.46
CA LEU A 229 -13.85 12.55 -11.25
C LEU A 229 -12.62 13.29 -11.76
N CYS A 230 -12.81 14.39 -12.48
CA CYS A 230 -11.73 15.28 -12.86
C CYS A 230 -11.95 16.61 -12.16
N LEU A 231 -11.22 16.84 -11.08
CA LEU A 231 -11.46 17.95 -10.16
C LEU A 231 -10.32 18.96 -10.19
N PRO A 232 -10.62 20.27 -10.03
CA PRO A 232 -9.59 21.28 -9.79
C PRO A 232 -8.78 20.94 -8.54
N LEU A 233 -7.47 21.25 -8.55
CA LEU A 233 -6.59 20.92 -7.43
C LEU A 233 -7.00 21.61 -6.11
N ASP A 234 -7.57 22.82 -6.16
CA ASP A 234 -8.11 23.50 -4.97
C ASP A 234 -9.28 22.73 -4.33
N GLU A 235 -10.11 22.10 -5.15
CA GLU A 235 -11.21 21.26 -4.65
C GLU A 235 -10.66 19.97 -4.01
N ILE A 236 -9.66 19.36 -4.64
CA ILE A 236 -9.00 18.16 -4.10
C ILE A 236 -8.33 18.48 -2.77
N ALA A 237 -7.63 19.62 -2.66
CA ALA A 237 -7.01 20.08 -1.41
C ALA A 237 -8.05 20.20 -0.28
N ARG A 238 -9.22 20.80 -0.58
CA ARG A 238 -10.33 20.88 0.39
C ARG A 238 -10.90 19.52 0.76
N LEU A 239 -11.13 18.64 -0.22
CA LEU A 239 -11.65 17.29 0.03
C LEU A 239 -10.73 16.47 0.93
N VAL A 240 -9.41 16.52 0.69
CA VAL A 240 -8.42 15.83 1.54
C VAL A 240 -8.42 16.39 2.95
N ARG A 241 -8.44 17.73 3.09
CA ARG A 241 -8.41 18.38 4.39
C ARG A 241 -9.68 18.17 5.22
N ASP A 242 -10.85 18.41 4.60
CA ASP A 242 -12.11 18.63 5.31
C ASP A 242 -12.99 17.37 5.39
N SER A 243 -12.59 16.24 4.76
CA SER A 243 -13.39 15.04 4.71
C SER A 243 -12.58 13.74 4.82
N ASP A 244 -13.29 12.63 5.02
CA ASP A 244 -12.74 11.28 4.94
C ASP A 244 -13.07 10.61 3.59
N ALA A 245 -13.25 11.41 2.53
CA ALA A 245 -13.62 10.89 1.22
C ALA A 245 -12.51 10.04 0.60
N PHE A 246 -11.24 10.38 0.82
CA PHE A 246 -10.11 9.63 0.29
C PHE A 246 -9.79 8.38 1.11
N LYS A 247 -9.35 7.34 0.44
CA LYS A 247 -8.63 6.21 1.06
C LYS A 247 -7.41 6.73 1.80
N GLN A 248 -7.12 6.21 2.98
CA GLN A 248 -6.12 6.79 3.89
C GLN A 248 -4.76 7.02 3.23
N ASN A 249 -4.17 6.01 2.59
CA ASN A 249 -2.86 6.16 1.95
C ASN A 249 -2.92 7.04 0.70
N SER A 250 -4.03 7.04 -0.02
CA SER A 250 -4.24 7.91 -1.18
C SER A 250 -4.31 9.38 -0.79
N ALA A 251 -4.91 9.69 0.36
CA ALA A 251 -4.90 11.05 0.91
C ALA A 251 -3.47 11.56 1.11
N VAL A 252 -2.56 10.74 1.65
CA VAL A 252 -1.17 11.16 1.88
C VAL A 252 -0.39 11.32 0.57
N VAL A 253 -0.67 10.49 -0.44
CA VAL A 253 -0.09 10.66 -1.79
C VAL A 253 -0.56 11.97 -2.44
N VAL A 254 -1.83 12.36 -2.26
CA VAL A 254 -2.34 13.66 -2.72
C VAL A 254 -1.70 14.81 -1.95
N ILE A 255 -1.55 14.70 -0.63
CA ILE A 255 -0.85 15.71 0.20
C ILE A 255 0.57 15.93 -0.32
N ASP A 256 1.34 14.87 -0.57
CA ASP A 256 2.67 14.95 -1.16
C ASP A 256 2.66 15.71 -2.51
N TYR A 257 1.70 15.37 -3.39
CA TYR A 257 1.53 16.08 -4.65
C TYR A 257 1.30 17.59 -4.43
N LEU A 258 0.36 17.93 -3.54
CA LEU A 258 0.01 19.34 -3.25
C LEU A 258 1.20 20.13 -2.68
N ILE A 259 2.02 19.51 -1.82
CA ILE A 259 3.26 20.12 -1.29
C ILE A 259 4.26 20.35 -2.42
N ARG A 260 4.55 19.33 -3.22
CA ARG A 260 5.55 19.42 -4.31
C ARG A 260 5.19 20.46 -5.37
N HIS A 261 3.91 20.74 -5.55
CA HIS A 261 3.41 21.69 -6.54
C HIS A 261 3.02 23.07 -5.93
N GLY A 262 3.33 23.31 -4.65
CA GLY A 262 3.13 24.59 -3.99
C GLY A 262 1.67 24.96 -3.68
N TYR A 263 0.75 23.99 -3.69
CA TYR A 263 -0.63 24.17 -3.24
C TYR A 263 -0.75 24.15 -1.71
N LEU A 264 0.19 23.53 -1.02
CA LEU A 264 0.31 23.53 0.43
C LEU A 264 1.64 24.15 0.83
N THR A 265 1.60 25.00 1.83
CA THR A 265 2.75 25.67 2.41
C THR A 265 2.90 25.26 3.89
N PRO A 266 4.02 25.56 4.55
CA PRO A 266 4.16 25.32 5.99
C PRO A 266 3.07 25.98 6.85
N ASP A 267 2.45 27.06 6.36
CA ASP A 267 1.41 27.80 7.08
C ASP A 267 0.03 27.06 7.04
N ASP A 268 -0.15 26.11 6.14
CA ASP A 268 -1.40 25.32 6.03
C ASP A 268 -1.52 24.23 7.10
N THR A 269 -0.43 23.88 7.75
CA THR A 269 -0.35 22.95 8.86
C THR A 269 0.53 23.53 9.96
N PRO A 270 0.08 24.60 10.63
CA PRO A 270 0.79 25.08 11.81
C PRO A 270 0.75 23.97 12.88
N ASP A 271 1.88 23.78 13.56
CA ASP A 271 2.11 22.78 14.61
C ASP A 271 0.99 22.65 15.65
#